data_2817136982c12237558514950cd7b02a
#
_entry.id   2817136982c12237558514950cd7b02a
#
_cell.length_a   1.000
_cell.length_b   1.000
_cell.length_c   1.000
_cell.angle_alpha   90.00
_cell.angle_beta   90.00
_cell.angle_gamma   90.00
#
_symmetry.space_group_name_H-M   'P 1'
#
loop_
_entity.id
_entity.type
_entity.pdbx_description
1 polymer ?
#
loop_
_entity_poly.entity_id
_entity_poly.type
_entity_poly.pdbx_seq_one_letter_code
_entity_poly.pdbx_strand_id
1 'polypeptide(L)'
;MAAKPEGSNYISIKLDDSIISQPSVSERINDTHCVISGSFDEAGAKQLATLISSGQLPVAFEESELRSVGASLGSEALSTSLIAGLIGVILVMVYMILLYRLPGFISCFALVAYTAIFGVVLAVTKITLSLPGIAGIILTVGMAVDSNVVIYERIKEELRTGKTLRAAVQAGFSRAFTAILDANVTTLIASVVLWYYGTGAVQGFAKTLFIGVIISLFTALVITRVLLNVFVDFKVSPRLFGAKKSV
;
A
#
# COMPACT_ATOMS: atom_id res chain seq x y z
N MET A 1 20.12 -40.38 36.08
CA MET A 1 20.06 -41.67 35.33
C MET A 1 21.34 -42.41 35.66
N ALA A 2 21.25 -43.49 36.36
CA ALA A 2 22.39 -44.23 36.85
C ALA A 2 22.59 -45.50 36.00
N ALA A 3 23.86 -45.71 35.61
CA ALA A 3 24.44 -46.98 35.18
C ALA A 3 23.58 -47.90 34.30
N LYS A 4 23.63 -47.67 33.02
CA LYS A 4 23.48 -48.74 32.00
C LYS A 4 24.89 -49.24 31.60
N PRO A 5 25.01 -50.48 31.15
CA PRO A 5 26.33 -51.12 30.85
C PRO A 5 27.12 -50.29 29.81
N GLU A 6 28.44 -50.39 29.92
CA GLU A 6 29.41 -49.77 29.03
C GLU A 6 29.02 -49.97 27.55
N GLY A 7 28.76 -48.88 26.87
CA GLY A 7 28.37 -48.85 25.43
C GLY A 7 27.05 -48.14 25.10
N SER A 8 26.24 -47.74 26.11
CA SER A 8 24.96 -47.09 25.88
C SER A 8 24.77 -45.75 26.62
N ASN A 9 25.85 -45.14 27.13
CA ASN A 9 25.76 -43.90 27.86
C ASN A 9 25.89 -42.69 26.89
N TYR A 10 24.86 -42.46 26.13
CA TYR A 10 24.78 -41.28 25.26
C TYR A 10 23.46 -40.54 25.47
N ILE A 11 23.51 -39.25 25.29
CA ILE A 11 22.32 -38.39 25.28
C ILE A 11 22.08 -37.96 23.82
N SER A 12 20.93 -38.35 23.26
CA SER A 12 20.53 -37.92 21.93
C SER A 12 19.88 -36.56 22.02
N ILE A 13 20.49 -35.57 21.37
CA ILE A 13 19.91 -34.21 21.17
C ILE A 13 19.18 -34.25 19.83
N LYS A 14 17.86 -34.13 19.88
CA LYS A 14 16.98 -34.15 18.70
C LYS A 14 16.36 -32.78 18.51
N LEU A 15 16.25 -32.36 17.26
CA LEU A 15 15.43 -31.26 16.82
C LEU A 15 14.39 -31.83 15.87
N ASP A 16 13.13 -31.77 16.26
CA ASP A 16 12.05 -32.53 15.63
C ASP A 16 12.36 -34.03 15.55
N ASP A 17 12.40 -34.61 14.36
CA ASP A 17 12.72 -36.03 14.11
C ASP A 17 14.20 -36.26 13.76
N SER A 18 15.02 -35.22 13.64
CA SER A 18 16.44 -35.34 13.29
C SER A 18 17.34 -35.33 14.53
N ILE A 19 18.33 -36.24 14.57
CA ILE A 19 19.34 -36.27 15.61
C ILE A 19 20.45 -35.27 15.25
N ILE A 20 20.60 -34.20 16.05
CA ILE A 20 21.64 -33.16 15.85
C ILE A 20 22.99 -33.64 16.39
N SER A 21 22.99 -34.27 17.56
CA SER A 21 24.20 -34.72 18.22
C SER A 21 23.91 -35.88 19.20
N GLN A 22 24.88 -36.75 19.39
CA GLN A 22 24.82 -37.85 20.37
C GLN A 22 26.10 -37.93 21.21
N PRO A 23 26.30 -36.97 22.14
CA PRO A 23 27.44 -37.02 23.02
C PRO A 23 27.35 -38.19 24.01
N SER A 24 28.50 -38.80 24.29
CA SER A 24 28.62 -39.82 25.34
C SER A 24 28.72 -39.16 26.72
N VAL A 25 28.12 -39.77 27.72
CA VAL A 25 28.16 -39.29 29.11
C VAL A 25 29.17 -40.12 29.88
N SER A 26 30.28 -39.50 30.28
CA SER A 26 31.35 -40.20 31.02
C SER A 26 31.08 -40.28 32.52
N GLU A 27 30.40 -39.28 33.09
CA GLU A 27 30.14 -39.19 34.50
C GLU A 27 28.68 -38.75 34.80
N ARG A 28 28.22 -38.95 36.02
CA ARG A 28 26.89 -38.49 36.45
C ARG A 28 26.84 -36.99 36.47
N ILE A 29 25.95 -36.38 35.68
CA ILE A 29 25.71 -34.94 35.65
C ILE A 29 24.87 -34.58 36.90
N ASN A 30 25.47 -33.89 37.88
CA ASN A 30 24.79 -33.42 39.08
C ASN A 30 24.51 -31.89 39.03
N ASP A 31 24.82 -31.26 37.94
CA ASP A 31 24.65 -29.81 37.70
C ASP A 31 23.45 -29.56 36.79
N THR A 32 22.91 -28.35 36.85
CA THR A 32 21.89 -27.86 35.92
C THR A 32 22.48 -27.47 34.56
N HIS A 33 23.80 -27.35 34.45
CA HIS A 33 24.52 -27.02 33.24
C HIS A 33 25.42 -28.19 32.82
N CYS A 34 25.44 -28.49 31.54
CA CYS A 34 26.37 -29.47 30.98
C CYS A 34 27.12 -28.86 29.78
N VAL A 35 28.35 -29.30 29.58
CA VAL A 35 29.21 -28.89 28.47
C VAL A 35 29.34 -30.04 27.51
N ILE A 36 29.10 -29.81 26.23
CA ILE A 36 29.34 -30.75 25.16
C ILE A 36 30.74 -30.47 24.60
N SER A 37 31.68 -31.41 24.79
CA SER A 37 33.03 -31.30 24.30
C SER A 37 33.29 -32.33 23.18
N GLY A 38 34.12 -31.99 22.22
CA GLY A 38 34.46 -32.84 21.11
C GLY A 38 35.38 -32.15 20.10
N SER A 39 35.64 -32.76 18.98
CA SER A 39 36.49 -32.21 17.91
C SER A 39 35.65 -31.23 17.05
N PHE A 40 35.23 -30.10 17.68
CA PHE A 40 34.54 -29.02 16.98
C PHE A 40 35.54 -27.94 16.59
N ASP A 41 35.40 -27.42 15.36
CA ASP A 41 35.94 -26.15 15.00
C ASP A 41 35.06 -25.02 15.57
N GLU A 42 35.53 -23.77 15.57
CA GLU A 42 34.80 -22.62 16.11
C GLU A 42 33.42 -22.42 15.42
N ALA A 43 33.37 -22.66 14.11
CA ALA A 43 32.13 -22.52 13.33
C ALA A 43 31.12 -23.60 13.69
N GLY A 44 31.55 -24.87 13.80
CA GLY A 44 30.70 -26.00 14.17
C GLY A 44 30.18 -25.90 15.62
N ALA A 45 31.01 -25.45 16.55
CA ALA A 45 30.59 -25.23 17.93
C ALA A 45 29.52 -24.14 18.05
N LYS A 46 29.68 -23.01 17.33
CA LYS A 46 28.68 -21.93 17.26
C LYS A 46 27.40 -22.40 16.62
N GLN A 47 27.49 -23.17 15.54
CA GLN A 47 26.31 -23.71 14.85
C GLN A 47 25.52 -24.67 15.75
N LEU A 48 26.21 -25.60 16.44
CA LEU A 48 25.57 -26.53 17.36
C LEU A 48 24.92 -25.79 18.54
N ALA A 49 25.60 -24.81 19.12
CA ALA A 49 25.06 -23.98 20.22
C ALA A 49 23.81 -23.21 19.78
N THR A 50 23.81 -22.66 18.56
CA THR A 50 22.66 -21.96 18.01
C THR A 50 21.47 -22.89 17.80
N LEU A 51 21.71 -24.10 17.24
CA LEU A 51 20.66 -25.10 17.04
C LEU A 51 20.03 -25.55 18.36
N ILE A 52 20.85 -25.81 19.37
CA ILE A 52 20.36 -26.24 20.70
C ILE A 52 19.58 -25.09 21.37
N SER A 53 20.08 -23.85 21.28
CA SER A 53 19.39 -22.68 21.84
C SER A 53 18.06 -22.38 21.14
N SER A 54 18.00 -22.60 19.82
CA SER A 54 16.77 -22.43 19.05
C SER A 54 15.69 -23.46 19.41
N GLY A 55 16.11 -24.68 19.84
CA GLY A 55 15.19 -25.73 20.30
C GLY A 55 14.61 -25.51 21.71
N GLN A 56 15.06 -24.48 22.44
CA GLN A 56 14.56 -24.16 23.80
C GLN A 56 13.32 -23.25 23.82
N LEU A 57 12.68 -23.01 22.70
CA LEU A 57 11.46 -22.21 22.65
C LEU A 57 10.34 -22.90 23.45
N PRO A 58 9.79 -22.24 24.48
CA PRO A 58 8.78 -22.86 25.37
C PRO A 58 7.40 -22.98 24.73
N VAL A 59 7.25 -22.51 23.49
CA VAL A 59 5.98 -22.46 22.75
C VAL A 59 6.22 -23.00 21.33
N ALA A 60 5.32 -23.86 20.88
CA ALA A 60 5.28 -24.27 19.48
C ALA A 60 4.83 -23.05 18.62
N PHE A 61 5.64 -22.67 17.65
CA PHE A 61 5.27 -21.65 16.68
C PHE A 61 4.59 -22.33 15.50
N GLU A 62 3.36 -21.93 15.20
CA GLU A 62 2.73 -22.21 13.92
C GLU A 62 3.14 -21.14 12.92
N GLU A 63 3.61 -21.55 11.77
CA GLU A 63 3.95 -20.66 10.66
C GLU A 63 2.66 -20.04 10.10
N SER A 64 2.41 -18.76 10.40
CA SER A 64 1.18 -18.08 9.98
C SER A 64 1.22 -17.70 8.50
N GLU A 65 2.36 -17.31 7.98
CA GLU A 65 2.52 -16.94 6.57
C GLU A 65 4.00 -16.96 6.16
N LEU A 66 4.37 -17.80 5.22
CA LEU A 66 5.69 -17.79 4.57
C LEU A 66 5.55 -17.28 3.14
N ARG A 67 6.00 -16.05 2.89
CA ARG A 67 6.11 -15.48 1.54
C ARG A 67 7.54 -15.12 1.24
N SER A 68 8.16 -15.90 0.36
CA SER A 68 9.48 -15.60 -0.16
C SER A 68 9.36 -15.12 -1.60
N VAL A 69 9.69 -13.87 -1.86
CA VAL A 69 9.75 -13.29 -3.20
C VAL A 69 11.20 -13.03 -3.54
N GLY A 70 11.70 -13.65 -4.60
CA GLY A 70 13.07 -13.42 -5.07
C GLY A 70 13.25 -11.96 -5.49
N ALA A 71 14.44 -11.40 -5.26
CA ALA A 71 14.75 -10.00 -5.59
C ALA A 71 14.54 -9.67 -7.09
N SER A 72 14.80 -10.63 -7.97
CA SER A 72 14.56 -10.49 -9.42
C SER A 72 13.07 -10.36 -9.76
N LEU A 73 12.21 -11.20 -9.16
CA LEU A 73 10.75 -11.13 -9.35
C LEU A 73 10.18 -9.82 -8.80
N GLY A 74 10.71 -9.34 -7.67
CA GLY A 74 10.27 -8.06 -7.08
C GLY A 74 10.60 -6.86 -7.97
N SER A 75 11.81 -6.80 -8.54
CA SER A 75 12.23 -5.71 -9.43
C SER A 75 11.49 -5.72 -10.77
N GLU A 76 11.25 -6.89 -11.35
CA GLU A 76 10.49 -7.03 -12.59
C GLU A 76 9.02 -6.64 -12.41
N ALA A 77 8.38 -7.09 -11.32
CA ALA A 77 7.02 -6.72 -10.98
C ALA A 77 6.88 -5.21 -10.74
N LEU A 78 7.87 -4.56 -10.08
CA LEU A 78 7.87 -3.12 -9.86
C LEU A 78 7.97 -2.37 -11.19
N SER A 79 8.92 -2.72 -12.06
CA SER A 79 9.10 -2.05 -13.36
C SER A 79 7.88 -2.19 -14.26
N THR A 80 7.32 -3.39 -14.35
CA THR A 80 6.10 -3.65 -15.12
C THR A 80 4.90 -2.88 -14.58
N SER A 81 4.73 -2.83 -13.26
CA SER A 81 3.66 -2.08 -12.61
C SER A 81 3.79 -0.56 -12.82
N LEU A 82 5.01 -0.01 -12.79
CA LEU A 82 5.25 1.40 -13.06
C LEU A 82 4.92 1.77 -14.51
N ILE A 83 5.30 0.92 -15.48
CA ILE A 83 4.95 1.12 -16.89
C ILE A 83 3.43 1.05 -17.08
N ALA A 84 2.77 0.03 -16.52
CA ALA A 84 1.32 -0.11 -16.60
C ALA A 84 0.60 1.09 -15.94
N GLY A 85 1.08 1.55 -14.78
CA GLY A 85 0.56 2.73 -14.11
C GLY A 85 0.72 4.00 -14.95
N LEU A 86 1.88 4.20 -15.56
CA LEU A 86 2.13 5.35 -16.46
C LEU A 86 1.20 5.34 -17.68
N ILE A 87 1.03 4.19 -18.32
CA ILE A 87 0.08 4.03 -19.43
C ILE A 87 -1.33 4.35 -18.97
N GLY A 88 -1.76 3.83 -17.81
CA GLY A 88 -3.07 4.12 -17.22
C GLY A 88 -3.29 5.61 -16.97
N VAL A 89 -2.31 6.30 -16.39
CA VAL A 89 -2.35 7.76 -16.16
C VAL A 89 -2.50 8.52 -17.47
N ILE A 90 -1.72 8.18 -18.50
CA ILE A 90 -1.81 8.83 -19.81
C ILE A 90 -3.19 8.61 -20.44
N LEU A 91 -3.72 7.39 -20.40
CA LEU A 91 -5.06 7.09 -20.91
C LEU A 91 -6.15 7.90 -20.22
N VAL A 92 -6.08 8.01 -18.88
CA VAL A 92 -7.01 8.81 -18.08
C VAL A 92 -6.89 10.30 -18.43
N MET A 93 -5.67 10.84 -18.58
CA MET A 93 -5.47 12.23 -18.96
C MET A 93 -6.07 12.53 -20.34
N VAL A 94 -5.82 11.65 -21.33
CA VAL A 94 -6.39 11.79 -22.68
C VAL A 94 -7.92 11.74 -22.62
N TYR A 95 -8.48 10.77 -21.92
CA TYR A 95 -9.92 10.64 -21.71
C TYR A 95 -10.53 11.91 -21.11
N MET A 96 -9.92 12.47 -20.07
CA MET A 96 -10.39 13.69 -19.41
C MET A 96 -10.35 14.90 -20.33
N ILE A 97 -9.28 15.08 -21.12
CA ILE A 97 -9.17 16.18 -22.06
C ILE A 97 -10.23 16.06 -23.17
N LEU A 98 -10.45 14.86 -23.70
CA LEU A 98 -11.43 14.64 -24.76
C LEU A 98 -12.88 14.92 -24.32
N LEU A 99 -13.26 14.47 -23.09
CA LEU A 99 -14.61 14.63 -22.60
C LEU A 99 -14.88 16.01 -21.98
N TYR A 100 -13.93 16.52 -21.19
CA TYR A 100 -14.14 17.71 -20.37
C TYR A 100 -13.42 18.95 -20.90
N ARG A 101 -12.63 18.82 -21.98
CA ARG A 101 -11.89 19.91 -22.61
C ARG A 101 -11.07 20.71 -21.59
N LEU A 102 -11.43 21.97 -21.30
CA LEU A 102 -10.69 22.83 -20.35
C LEU A 102 -10.69 22.30 -18.91
N PRO A 103 -11.83 21.93 -18.29
CA PRO A 103 -11.82 21.25 -16.99
C PRO A 103 -10.97 19.96 -16.98
N GLY A 104 -10.99 19.20 -18.09
CA GLY A 104 -10.14 18.01 -18.24
C GLY A 104 -8.65 18.34 -18.20
N PHE A 105 -8.24 19.43 -18.85
CA PHE A 105 -6.86 19.91 -18.77
C PHE A 105 -6.46 20.31 -17.35
N ILE A 106 -7.35 20.99 -16.62
CA ILE A 106 -7.15 21.32 -15.20
C ILE A 106 -7.00 20.06 -14.35
N SER A 107 -7.79 19.01 -14.64
CA SER A 107 -7.64 17.72 -13.96
C SER A 107 -6.27 17.07 -14.17
N CYS A 108 -5.64 17.26 -15.33
CA CYS A 108 -4.29 16.74 -15.54
C CYS A 108 -3.28 17.38 -14.59
N PHE A 109 -3.36 18.68 -14.35
CA PHE A 109 -2.53 19.36 -13.33
C PHE A 109 -2.84 18.86 -11.92
N ALA A 110 -4.13 18.68 -11.59
CA ALA A 110 -4.53 18.14 -10.29
C ALA A 110 -4.01 16.71 -10.09
N LEU A 111 -4.01 15.88 -11.15
CA LEU A 111 -3.50 14.51 -11.11
C LEU A 111 -1.97 14.48 -10.94
N VAL A 112 -1.24 15.37 -11.60
CA VAL A 112 0.21 15.53 -11.39
C VAL A 112 0.51 15.96 -9.96
N ALA A 113 -0.24 16.94 -9.43
CA ALA A 113 -0.10 17.37 -8.04
C ALA A 113 -0.42 16.23 -7.06
N TYR A 114 -1.49 15.47 -7.31
CA TYR A 114 -1.84 14.28 -6.53
C TYR A 114 -0.68 13.28 -6.50
N THR A 115 -0.13 12.92 -7.67
CA THR A 115 0.96 11.96 -7.78
C THR A 115 2.21 12.44 -7.06
N ALA A 116 2.54 13.73 -7.15
CA ALA A 116 3.67 14.33 -6.47
C ALA A 116 3.50 14.30 -4.94
N ILE A 117 2.34 14.72 -4.43
CA ILE A 117 2.03 14.70 -2.99
C ILE A 117 2.06 13.25 -2.48
N PHE A 118 1.45 12.31 -3.22
CA PHE A 118 1.44 10.90 -2.86
C PHE A 118 2.86 10.32 -2.77
N GLY A 119 3.72 10.62 -3.74
CA GLY A 119 5.12 10.22 -3.72
C GLY A 119 5.89 10.76 -2.51
N VAL A 120 5.69 12.04 -2.18
CA VAL A 120 6.29 12.67 -1.00
C VAL A 120 5.80 12.00 0.29
N VAL A 121 4.49 11.74 0.42
CA VAL A 121 3.92 11.09 1.61
C VAL A 121 4.46 9.66 1.76
N LEU A 122 4.58 8.89 0.68
CA LEU A 122 5.19 7.56 0.74
C LEU A 122 6.67 7.61 1.16
N ALA A 123 7.43 8.57 0.66
CA ALA A 123 8.84 8.75 1.02
C ALA A 123 9.02 9.10 2.50
N VAL A 124 8.16 9.97 3.04
CA VAL A 124 8.20 10.40 4.46
C VAL A 124 7.75 9.29 5.40
N THR A 125 6.67 8.57 5.05
CA THR A 125 6.09 7.51 5.91
C THR A 125 6.90 6.22 5.89
N LYS A 126 7.84 6.05 4.96
CA LYS A 126 8.68 4.85 4.80
C LYS A 126 7.87 3.54 4.76
N ILE A 127 6.68 3.58 4.21
CA ILE A 127 5.81 2.41 4.10
C ILE A 127 6.44 1.40 3.15
N THR A 128 6.54 0.15 3.58
CA THR A 128 7.02 -0.95 2.75
C THR A 128 5.99 -1.23 1.64
N LEU A 129 6.41 -1.03 0.40
CA LEU A 129 5.56 -1.30 -0.76
C LEU A 129 5.52 -2.80 -1.04
N SER A 130 4.35 -3.41 -0.85
CA SER A 130 4.05 -4.76 -1.33
C SER A 130 3.48 -4.69 -2.75
N LEU A 131 3.49 -5.81 -3.49
CA LEU A 131 2.87 -5.87 -4.83
C LEU A 131 1.40 -5.41 -4.81
N PRO A 132 0.53 -5.87 -3.88
CA PRO A 132 -0.82 -5.30 -3.74
C PRO A 132 -0.81 -3.83 -3.33
N GLY A 133 0.20 -3.35 -2.60
CA GLY A 133 0.35 -1.93 -2.28
C GLY A 133 0.55 -1.08 -3.53
N ILE A 134 1.32 -1.56 -4.51
CA ILE A 134 1.48 -0.89 -5.82
C ILE A 134 0.16 -0.88 -6.59
N ALA A 135 -0.59 -1.99 -6.58
CA ALA A 135 -1.93 -2.02 -7.17
C ALA A 135 -2.87 -1.00 -6.51
N GLY A 136 -2.77 -0.82 -5.18
CA GLY A 136 -3.50 0.23 -4.44
C GLY A 136 -3.15 1.64 -4.92
N ILE A 137 -1.88 1.92 -5.21
CA ILE A 137 -1.44 3.20 -5.79
C ILE A 137 -2.11 3.45 -7.13
N ILE A 138 -2.06 2.49 -8.04
CA ILE A 138 -2.67 2.60 -9.38
C ILE A 138 -4.19 2.81 -9.28
N LEU A 139 -4.85 2.07 -8.40
CA LEU A 139 -6.26 2.22 -8.15
C LEU A 139 -6.63 3.62 -7.64
N THR A 140 -5.87 4.15 -6.69
CA THR A 140 -6.15 5.48 -6.11
C THR A 140 -5.91 6.62 -7.08
N VAL A 141 -5.02 6.48 -8.05
CA VAL A 141 -4.86 7.42 -9.18
C VAL A 141 -6.15 7.51 -9.98
N GLY A 142 -6.80 6.38 -10.29
CA GLY A 142 -8.10 6.36 -10.96
C GLY A 142 -9.20 7.06 -10.14
N MET A 143 -9.29 6.77 -8.86
CA MET A 143 -10.26 7.38 -7.93
C MET A 143 -10.03 8.89 -7.73
N ALA A 144 -8.79 9.36 -7.81
CA ALA A 144 -8.49 10.79 -7.72
C ALA A 144 -9.11 11.60 -8.87
N VAL A 145 -9.21 10.99 -10.05
CA VAL A 145 -9.85 11.61 -11.22
C VAL A 145 -11.38 11.56 -11.12
N ASP A 146 -11.94 10.49 -10.55
CA ASP A 146 -13.37 10.29 -10.42
C ASP A 146 -14.06 11.43 -9.64
N SER A 147 -13.46 11.87 -8.56
CA SER A 147 -13.94 13.05 -7.80
C SER A 147 -14.01 14.31 -8.66
N ASN A 148 -13.05 14.53 -9.57
CA ASN A 148 -13.07 15.66 -10.49
C ASN A 148 -14.18 15.52 -11.55
N VAL A 149 -14.45 14.32 -12.02
CA VAL A 149 -15.56 14.03 -12.94
C VAL A 149 -16.89 14.44 -12.31
N VAL A 150 -17.15 14.03 -11.07
CA VAL A 150 -18.37 14.40 -10.34
C VAL A 150 -18.51 15.92 -10.24
N ILE A 151 -17.43 16.64 -9.88
CA ILE A 151 -17.43 18.10 -9.80
C ILE A 151 -17.79 18.71 -11.17
N TYR A 152 -17.18 18.25 -12.24
CA TYR A 152 -17.41 18.83 -13.57
C TYR A 152 -18.81 18.55 -14.12
N GLU A 153 -19.36 17.39 -13.86
CA GLU A 153 -20.75 17.10 -14.25
C GLU A 153 -21.72 18.02 -13.47
N ARG A 154 -21.52 18.24 -12.18
CA ARG A 154 -22.31 19.21 -11.42
C ARG A 154 -22.17 20.63 -11.93
N ILE A 155 -20.96 21.06 -12.31
CA ILE A 155 -20.76 22.38 -12.94
C ILE A 155 -21.51 22.47 -14.27
N LYS A 156 -21.46 21.44 -15.12
CA LYS A 156 -22.22 21.42 -16.39
C LYS A 156 -23.72 21.47 -16.17
N GLU A 157 -24.25 20.76 -15.15
CA GLU A 157 -25.65 20.83 -14.79
C GLU A 157 -26.05 22.26 -14.42
N GLU A 158 -25.26 22.93 -13.57
CA GLU A 158 -25.51 24.30 -13.16
C GLU A 158 -25.40 25.32 -14.32
N LEU A 159 -24.48 25.10 -15.26
CA LEU A 159 -24.38 25.91 -16.49
C LEU A 159 -25.60 25.73 -17.40
N ARG A 160 -26.18 24.53 -17.46
CA ARG A 160 -27.43 24.27 -18.22
C ARG A 160 -28.65 24.98 -17.64
N THR A 161 -28.65 25.28 -16.36
CA THR A 161 -29.72 26.10 -15.72
C THR A 161 -29.58 27.60 -16.00
N GLY A 162 -28.60 28.04 -16.80
CA GLY A 162 -28.39 29.45 -17.19
C GLY A 162 -27.57 30.26 -16.20
N LYS A 163 -26.92 29.66 -15.22
CA LYS A 163 -26.04 30.36 -14.27
C LYS A 163 -24.76 30.86 -14.96
N THR A 164 -24.22 31.95 -14.44
CA THR A 164 -22.89 32.44 -14.85
C THR A 164 -21.83 31.40 -14.49
N LEU A 165 -20.71 31.35 -15.24
CA LEU A 165 -19.65 30.38 -15.00
C LEU A 165 -19.16 30.37 -13.56
N ARG A 166 -18.97 31.53 -12.95
CA ARG A 166 -18.52 31.65 -11.54
C ARG A 166 -19.56 31.10 -10.57
N ALA A 167 -20.85 31.42 -10.77
CA ALA A 167 -21.91 30.88 -9.94
C ALA A 167 -22.10 29.36 -10.13
N ALA A 168 -21.94 28.86 -11.37
CA ALA A 168 -22.03 27.44 -11.67
C ALA A 168 -20.88 26.63 -11.05
N VAL A 169 -19.65 27.16 -11.07
CA VAL A 169 -18.49 26.53 -10.40
C VAL A 169 -18.73 26.44 -8.89
N GLN A 170 -19.15 27.53 -8.26
CA GLN A 170 -19.40 27.55 -6.82
C GLN A 170 -20.55 26.60 -6.41
N ALA A 171 -21.65 26.62 -7.14
CA ALA A 171 -22.80 25.75 -6.88
C ALA A 171 -22.47 24.27 -7.17
N GLY A 172 -21.74 23.99 -8.26
CA GLY A 172 -21.31 22.65 -8.64
C GLY A 172 -20.42 22.02 -7.57
N PHE A 173 -19.41 22.74 -7.05
CA PHE A 173 -18.59 22.27 -5.94
C PHE A 173 -19.40 21.98 -4.69
N SER A 174 -20.32 22.87 -4.30
CA SER A 174 -21.14 22.68 -3.11
C SER A 174 -22.03 21.43 -3.22
N ARG A 175 -22.60 21.16 -4.39
CA ARG A 175 -23.41 19.95 -4.63
C ARG A 175 -22.59 18.68 -4.77
N ALA A 176 -21.41 18.77 -5.36
CA ALA A 176 -20.51 17.62 -5.51
C ALA A 176 -19.90 17.19 -4.17
N PHE A 177 -19.70 18.12 -3.25
CA PHE A 177 -18.99 17.89 -1.98
C PHE A 177 -19.56 16.72 -1.18
N THR A 178 -20.88 16.70 -0.96
CA THR A 178 -21.53 15.62 -0.19
C THR A 178 -21.34 14.26 -0.87
N ALA A 179 -21.59 14.19 -2.19
CA ALA A 179 -21.46 12.94 -2.93
C ALA A 179 -20.01 12.40 -2.94
N ILE A 180 -19.02 13.29 -3.04
CA ILE A 180 -17.60 12.94 -3.00
C ILE A 180 -17.22 12.45 -1.60
N LEU A 181 -17.68 13.12 -0.54
CA LEU A 181 -17.42 12.68 0.82
C LEU A 181 -18.03 11.30 1.09
N ASP A 182 -19.30 11.10 0.76
CA ASP A 182 -20.01 9.84 1.01
C ASP A 182 -19.30 8.67 0.32
N ALA A 183 -18.92 8.82 -0.95
CA ALA A 183 -18.21 7.79 -1.69
C ALA A 183 -16.84 7.45 -1.09
N ASN A 184 -16.09 8.48 -0.68
CA ASN A 184 -14.74 8.29 -0.13
C ASN A 184 -14.75 7.81 1.32
N VAL A 185 -15.73 8.20 2.14
CA VAL A 185 -15.89 7.69 3.52
C VAL A 185 -16.08 6.18 3.52
N THR A 186 -16.89 5.65 2.61
CA THR A 186 -17.07 4.19 2.48
C THR A 186 -15.74 3.49 2.19
N THR A 187 -14.95 4.03 1.27
CA THR A 187 -13.62 3.50 0.93
C THR A 187 -12.63 3.64 2.10
N LEU A 188 -12.67 4.74 2.84
CA LEU A 188 -11.85 4.93 4.03
C LEU A 188 -12.18 3.91 5.12
N ILE A 189 -13.46 3.65 5.39
CA ILE A 189 -13.90 2.62 6.34
C ILE A 189 -13.37 1.25 5.91
N ALA A 190 -13.56 0.87 4.64
CA ALA A 190 -13.06 -0.38 4.10
C ALA A 190 -11.52 -0.50 4.25
N SER A 191 -10.79 0.57 3.94
CA SER A 191 -9.33 0.58 4.06
C SER A 191 -8.85 0.46 5.50
N VAL A 192 -9.53 1.06 6.48
CA VAL A 192 -9.23 0.93 7.92
C VAL A 192 -9.48 -0.51 8.39
N VAL A 193 -10.60 -1.11 7.99
CA VAL A 193 -10.90 -2.51 8.34
C VAL A 193 -9.83 -3.45 7.76
N LEU A 194 -9.47 -3.28 6.48
CA LEU A 194 -8.41 -4.06 5.85
C LEU A 194 -7.03 -3.80 6.47
N TRP A 195 -6.77 -2.61 6.95
CA TRP A 195 -5.51 -2.30 7.66
C TRP A 195 -5.42 -3.01 9.01
N TYR A 196 -6.53 -3.03 9.76
CA TYR A 196 -6.55 -3.59 11.11
C TYR A 196 -6.62 -5.13 11.11
N TYR A 197 -7.47 -5.72 10.26
CA TYR A 197 -7.68 -7.16 10.19
C TYR A 197 -6.90 -7.86 9.08
N GLY A 198 -6.34 -7.11 8.13
CA GLY A 198 -5.54 -7.67 7.04
C GLY A 198 -4.17 -8.14 7.52
N THR A 199 -3.64 -9.15 6.86
CA THR A 199 -2.30 -9.69 7.12
C THR A 199 -1.37 -9.41 5.93
N GLY A 200 -0.08 -9.30 6.20
CA GLY A 200 0.99 -9.23 5.20
C GLY A 200 0.72 -8.24 4.06
N ALA A 201 0.52 -8.77 2.87
CA ALA A 201 0.36 -8.00 1.64
C ALA A 201 -0.94 -7.17 1.58
N VAL A 202 -2.04 -7.68 2.19
CA VAL A 202 -3.33 -6.98 2.23
C VAL A 202 -3.23 -5.72 3.08
N GLN A 203 -2.47 -5.75 4.17
CA GLN A 203 -2.22 -4.58 5.01
C GLN A 203 -1.46 -3.49 4.24
N GLY A 204 -0.49 -3.87 3.39
CA GLY A 204 0.22 -2.94 2.52
C GLY A 204 -0.71 -2.23 1.53
N PHE A 205 -1.61 -2.98 0.87
CA PHE A 205 -2.66 -2.44 0.02
C PHE A 205 -3.57 -1.46 0.78
N ALA A 206 -4.03 -1.85 1.96
CA ALA A 206 -4.93 -1.01 2.77
C ALA A 206 -4.31 0.33 3.16
N LYS A 207 -3.02 0.34 3.53
CA LYS A 207 -2.28 1.57 3.87
C LYS A 207 -2.16 2.51 2.68
N THR A 208 -1.79 2.00 1.51
CA THR A 208 -1.69 2.82 0.30
C THR A 208 -3.04 3.34 -0.15
N LEU A 209 -4.10 2.52 -0.06
CA LEU A 209 -5.46 2.92 -0.35
C LEU A 209 -5.95 4.04 0.58
N PHE A 210 -5.76 3.90 1.90
CA PHE A 210 -6.15 4.90 2.89
C PHE A 210 -5.49 6.25 2.62
N ILE A 211 -4.18 6.27 2.45
CA ILE A 211 -3.42 7.49 2.16
C ILE A 211 -3.85 8.10 0.83
N GLY A 212 -3.99 7.26 -0.21
CA GLY A 212 -4.38 7.71 -1.54
C GLY A 212 -5.75 8.39 -1.55
N VAL A 213 -6.73 7.85 -0.84
CA VAL A 213 -8.08 8.44 -0.73
C VAL A 213 -8.03 9.79 0.00
N ILE A 214 -7.27 9.92 1.07
CA ILE A 214 -7.12 11.20 1.79
C ILE A 214 -6.50 12.26 0.87
N ILE A 215 -5.43 11.91 0.15
CA ILE A 215 -4.76 12.84 -0.76
C ILE A 215 -5.68 13.18 -1.94
N SER A 216 -6.46 12.22 -2.46
CA SER A 216 -7.40 12.48 -3.55
C SER A 216 -8.51 13.46 -3.14
N LEU A 217 -9.06 13.30 -1.93
CA LEU A 217 -10.01 14.25 -1.35
C LEU A 217 -9.41 15.65 -1.24
N PHE A 218 -8.22 15.76 -0.69
CA PHE A 218 -7.52 17.03 -0.58
C PHE A 218 -7.30 17.67 -1.96
N THR A 219 -6.81 16.88 -2.92
CA THR A 219 -6.54 17.37 -4.28
C THR A 219 -7.82 17.83 -4.98
N ALA A 220 -8.90 17.05 -4.90
CA ALA A 220 -10.16 17.39 -5.54
C ALA A 220 -10.82 18.62 -4.91
N LEU A 221 -10.84 18.72 -3.58
CA LEU A 221 -11.56 19.78 -2.88
C LEU A 221 -10.77 21.09 -2.76
N VAL A 222 -9.44 21.01 -2.71
CA VAL A 222 -8.58 22.17 -2.54
C VAL A 222 -7.90 22.54 -3.85
N ILE A 223 -7.06 21.67 -4.40
CA ILE A 223 -6.23 22.01 -5.56
C ILE A 223 -7.10 22.24 -6.81
N THR A 224 -8.01 21.33 -7.12
CA THR A 224 -8.90 21.49 -8.27
C THR A 224 -9.78 22.74 -8.14
N ARG A 225 -10.26 23.02 -6.93
CA ARG A 225 -11.07 24.24 -6.68
C ARG A 225 -10.29 25.52 -6.91
N VAL A 226 -9.06 25.58 -6.40
CA VAL A 226 -8.17 26.75 -6.60
C VAL A 226 -7.87 26.92 -8.09
N LEU A 227 -7.46 25.86 -8.77
CA LEU A 227 -7.17 25.91 -10.20
C LEU A 227 -8.38 26.37 -11.01
N LEU A 228 -9.58 25.83 -10.77
CA LEU A 228 -10.79 26.25 -11.47
C LEU A 228 -11.13 27.70 -11.23
N ASN A 229 -11.01 28.20 -9.99
CA ASN A 229 -11.27 29.62 -9.69
C ASN A 229 -10.30 30.54 -10.43
N VAL A 230 -9.01 30.20 -10.47
CA VAL A 230 -8.01 30.95 -11.24
C VAL A 230 -8.39 30.99 -12.72
N PHE A 231 -8.77 29.87 -13.33
CA PHE A 231 -9.18 29.84 -14.74
C PHE A 231 -10.49 30.61 -15.01
N VAL A 232 -11.43 30.61 -14.05
CA VAL A 232 -12.69 31.41 -14.15
C VAL A 232 -12.39 32.90 -14.13
N ASP A 233 -11.41 33.34 -13.32
CA ASP A 233 -11.01 34.77 -13.24
C ASP A 233 -10.33 35.25 -14.54
N PHE A 234 -9.73 34.39 -15.33
CA PHE A 234 -9.21 34.68 -16.67
C PHE A 234 -10.32 34.85 -17.76
N LYS A 235 -11.60 34.97 -17.37
CA LYS A 235 -12.76 35.17 -18.25
C LYS A 235 -12.87 34.15 -19.40
N VAL A 236 -12.57 32.92 -19.12
CA VAL A 236 -12.65 31.82 -20.11
C VAL A 236 -14.09 31.61 -20.57
N SER A 237 -14.29 31.35 -21.87
CA SER A 237 -15.62 31.16 -22.46
C SER A 237 -16.34 29.94 -21.86
N PRO A 238 -17.63 30.05 -21.44
CA PRO A 238 -18.43 28.92 -20.94
C PRO A 238 -18.54 27.74 -21.92
N ARG A 239 -18.31 27.97 -23.23
CA ARG A 239 -18.29 26.91 -24.24
C ARG A 239 -17.19 25.87 -24.03
N LEU A 240 -16.05 26.28 -23.43
CA LEU A 240 -14.96 25.37 -23.11
C LEU A 240 -15.27 24.43 -21.95
N PHE A 241 -16.28 24.76 -21.16
CA PHE A 241 -16.86 23.93 -20.11
C PHE A 241 -17.99 23.01 -20.61
N GLY A 242 -18.22 22.94 -21.93
CA GLY A 242 -19.24 22.06 -22.51
C GLY A 242 -20.67 22.60 -22.44
N ALA A 243 -20.87 23.87 -22.12
CA ALA A 243 -22.17 24.51 -22.20
C ALA A 243 -22.60 24.60 -23.68
N LYS A 244 -23.63 23.85 -24.09
CA LYS A 244 -24.33 24.09 -25.35
C LYS A 244 -24.99 25.46 -25.25
N LYS A 245 -24.89 26.27 -26.34
CA LYS A 245 -25.66 27.50 -26.48
C LYS A 245 -27.14 27.14 -26.26
N SER A 246 -27.79 27.67 -25.21
CA SER A 246 -29.23 27.77 -25.21
C SER A 246 -29.62 28.69 -26.37
N VAL A 247 -30.33 28.16 -27.34
CA VAL A 247 -30.98 28.92 -28.39
C VAL A 247 -32.03 29.79 -27.76
#